data_dc3e601de7b45bfea0b6d75488fb8e5c
#
_entry.id   dc3e601de7b45bfea0b6d75488fb8e5c
#
_cell.length_a   1.000
_cell.length_b   1.000
_cell.length_c   1.000
_cell.angle_alpha   90.00
_cell.angle_beta   90.00
_cell.angle_gamma   90.00
#
_symmetry.space_group_name_H-M   'P 1'
#
loop_
_entity.id
_entity.type
_entity.pdbx_description
1 polymer ?
#
loop_
_entity_poly.entity_id
_entity_poly.type
_entity_poly.pdbx_seq_one_letter_code
_entity_poly.pdbx_strand_id
1 'polypeptide(L)'
;MITVGYSTRESKPEFIEYLKKSSGFKKLEVIEKVNNGEKSLSRVYSEVLSEAKTDIVVLCHDDIYFDTNSWYHKLLKHFDKSDFGIIGMAGTTEMPSSGMWWENRKKMIGIVNHESEGKKWVSKYSDDLNNRIKETVIVDGLFIAISKKRIKHNFVEDFKGFHFYDIPFCFENHIDGVKVGVITNIRITHKSIGQTNQQWEDSKLLFAEKYKENLPCKVPYNLNDKVRVLLSCLNFKNLTGSELYVFELAKELKKLNCSVTVLSQIGGPLTEMAKKLGIKCLSFEEAPGFKMGDGKWGFNGPNGSEVSKENAMYRISDVNYDIIHMQHKPVAERMLQFYPELNKIYSIHSEVIELENPIKDNTIKKYIAIRPEIKDYIVNNFEIPEEQVDIIYNPIDNDKFKPNPSIKTENAVLFVGTIDYLRKETILDLMERTKEEGKELWLVGEDKGNYLQQVLFETHVKHFPATWSVENFIYKCEETAGIQLGRTTIEGWMCGKPSWIYKVDAGGFILSKEKFNPPTDMEKYYASNVAKQIKEEYLKNL
;
A
#
# COMPACT_ATOMS: atom_id res chain seq x y z
N MET A 1 -33.08 18.71 2.16
CA MET A 1 -32.90 20.19 2.06
C MET A 1 -31.67 20.58 2.87
N ILE A 2 -31.06 21.71 2.56
CA ILE A 2 -29.85 22.24 3.23
C ILE A 2 -30.18 23.60 3.84
N THR A 3 -29.72 23.85 5.06
CA THR A 3 -29.62 25.18 5.69
C THR A 3 -28.16 25.63 5.62
N VAL A 4 -27.89 26.89 5.29
CA VAL A 4 -26.54 27.49 5.37
C VAL A 4 -26.49 28.43 6.56
N GLY A 5 -25.49 28.31 7.42
CA GLY A 5 -25.24 29.22 8.53
C GLY A 5 -23.84 29.84 8.45
N TYR A 6 -23.72 31.10 8.81
CA TYR A 6 -22.45 31.78 8.93
C TYR A 6 -22.44 32.81 10.05
N SER A 7 -21.23 33.10 10.55
CA SER A 7 -21.00 34.19 11.51
C SER A 7 -20.36 35.37 10.76
N THR A 8 -20.78 36.58 11.09
CA THR A 8 -20.26 37.82 10.50
C THR A 8 -20.19 38.90 11.56
N ARG A 9 -19.33 39.92 11.36
CA ARG A 9 -19.24 41.06 12.28
C ARG A 9 -20.39 42.06 12.10
N GLU A 10 -20.91 42.15 10.88
CA GLU A 10 -22.03 43.00 10.51
C GLU A 10 -22.96 42.26 9.54
N SER A 11 -24.22 42.64 9.48
CA SER A 11 -25.17 41.96 8.59
C SER A 11 -24.79 42.15 7.12
N LYS A 12 -24.84 41.06 6.33
CA LYS A 12 -24.48 40.99 4.90
C LYS A 12 -25.64 40.46 4.04
N PRO A 13 -26.73 41.28 3.83
CA PRO A 13 -27.87 40.84 3.03
C PRO A 13 -27.46 40.41 1.59
N GLU A 14 -26.47 41.07 1.01
CA GLU A 14 -25.92 40.73 -0.31
C GLU A 14 -25.27 39.34 -0.34
N PHE A 15 -24.66 38.88 0.76
CA PHE A 15 -24.10 37.55 0.85
C PHE A 15 -25.20 36.47 0.96
N ILE A 16 -26.30 36.76 1.63
CA ILE A 16 -27.49 35.88 1.67
C ILE A 16 -28.03 35.70 0.24
N GLU A 17 -28.21 36.77 -0.52
CA GLU A 17 -28.71 36.68 -1.89
C GLU A 17 -27.70 35.94 -2.82
N TYR A 18 -26.40 36.19 -2.61
CA TYR A 18 -25.35 35.45 -3.30
C TYR A 18 -25.43 33.93 -3.02
N LEU A 19 -25.56 33.50 -1.76
CA LEU A 19 -25.67 32.08 -1.38
C LEU A 19 -26.89 31.44 -2.05
N LYS A 20 -28.07 32.09 -2.04
CA LYS A 20 -29.27 31.59 -2.73
C LYS A 20 -29.05 31.44 -4.22
N LYS A 21 -28.42 32.43 -4.87
CA LYS A 21 -28.15 32.42 -6.31
C LYS A 21 -27.14 31.31 -6.69
N SER A 22 -25.99 31.24 -6.02
CA SER A 22 -24.92 30.31 -6.33
C SER A 22 -25.32 28.85 -6.04
N SER A 23 -26.17 28.62 -5.05
CA SER A 23 -26.69 27.30 -4.72
C SER A 23 -27.50 26.65 -5.85
N GLY A 24 -28.15 27.45 -6.70
CA GLY A 24 -29.14 26.98 -7.67
C GLY A 24 -30.49 26.57 -7.04
N PHE A 25 -30.72 26.94 -5.77
CA PHE A 25 -31.95 26.62 -5.03
C PHE A 25 -32.53 27.85 -4.33
N LYS A 26 -33.56 28.46 -4.95
CA LYS A 26 -34.16 29.73 -4.50
C LYS A 26 -34.72 29.70 -3.06
N LYS A 27 -35.14 28.54 -2.55
CA LYS A 27 -35.70 28.39 -1.20
C LYS A 27 -34.64 27.98 -0.17
N LEU A 28 -33.36 28.29 -0.42
CA LEU A 28 -32.29 28.02 0.53
C LEU A 28 -32.56 28.77 1.83
N GLU A 29 -32.60 28.04 2.96
CA GLU A 29 -32.62 28.63 4.28
C GLU A 29 -31.20 29.12 4.61
N VAL A 30 -31.10 30.38 5.02
CA VAL A 30 -29.83 30.98 5.43
C VAL A 30 -29.99 31.57 6.82
N ILE A 31 -29.12 31.21 7.74
CA ILE A 31 -29.05 31.71 9.12
C ILE A 31 -27.79 32.58 9.25
N GLU A 32 -27.98 33.88 9.31
CA GLU A 32 -26.92 34.83 9.61
C GLU A 32 -26.81 35.04 11.14
N LYS A 33 -25.59 34.97 11.67
CA LYS A 33 -25.29 35.30 13.06
C LYS A 33 -24.34 36.48 13.11
N VAL A 34 -24.86 37.65 13.41
CA VAL A 34 -24.03 38.83 13.71
C VAL A 34 -23.37 38.60 15.07
N ASN A 35 -22.05 38.55 15.10
CA ASN A 35 -21.21 38.27 16.25
C ASN A 35 -19.92 39.07 16.19
N ASN A 36 -19.86 40.15 16.93
CA ASN A 36 -18.76 41.08 16.97
C ASN A 36 -17.68 40.66 18.03
N GLY A 37 -17.56 39.38 18.29
CA GLY A 37 -16.62 38.82 19.23
C GLY A 37 -17.20 38.51 20.63
N GLU A 38 -18.52 38.65 20.79
CA GLU A 38 -19.19 38.37 22.07
C GLU A 38 -19.24 36.87 22.39
N LYS A 39 -19.33 36.05 21.35
CA LYS A 39 -19.38 34.58 21.46
C LYS A 39 -18.25 33.92 20.69
N SER A 40 -17.79 32.76 21.16
CA SER A 40 -16.91 31.90 20.37
C SER A 40 -17.63 31.34 19.13
N LEU A 41 -16.88 31.00 18.08
CA LEU A 41 -17.47 30.34 16.90
C LEU A 41 -18.10 28.99 17.23
N SER A 42 -17.51 28.24 18.17
CA SER A 42 -18.12 27.00 18.67
C SER A 42 -19.54 27.23 19.17
N ARG A 43 -19.75 28.29 19.96
CA ARG A 43 -21.08 28.66 20.49
C ARG A 43 -22.01 29.12 19.37
N VAL A 44 -21.55 30.01 18.49
CA VAL A 44 -22.37 30.51 17.37
C VAL A 44 -22.83 29.38 16.47
N TYR A 45 -21.94 28.45 16.12
CA TYR A 45 -22.28 27.34 15.23
C TYR A 45 -23.14 26.27 15.91
N SER A 46 -23.02 26.07 17.24
CA SER A 46 -23.96 25.26 18.00
C SER A 46 -25.39 25.83 17.96
N GLU A 47 -25.52 27.16 18.06
CA GLU A 47 -26.82 27.86 17.92
C GLU A 47 -27.39 27.67 16.49
N VAL A 48 -26.58 27.83 15.46
CA VAL A 48 -27.01 27.58 14.07
C VAL A 48 -27.50 26.14 13.87
N LEU A 49 -26.75 25.14 14.38
CA LEU A 49 -27.18 23.73 14.30
C LEU A 49 -28.52 23.48 15.00
N SER A 50 -28.73 24.13 16.13
CA SER A 50 -30.00 24.03 16.90
C SER A 50 -31.18 24.67 16.15
N GLU A 51 -30.98 25.84 15.52
CA GLU A 51 -32.03 26.61 14.84
C GLU A 51 -32.36 26.04 13.44
N ALA A 52 -31.40 25.41 12.76
CA ALA A 52 -31.58 24.86 11.42
C ALA A 52 -32.70 23.82 11.36
N LYS A 53 -33.64 24.02 10.43
CA LYS A 53 -34.81 23.14 10.26
C LYS A 53 -34.53 21.92 9.42
N THR A 54 -33.39 21.87 8.74
CA THR A 54 -33.02 20.79 7.86
C THR A 54 -32.00 19.84 8.53
N ASP A 55 -31.90 18.59 8.02
CA ASP A 55 -30.90 17.65 8.50
C ASP A 55 -29.49 18.07 8.06
N ILE A 56 -29.33 18.50 6.80
CA ILE A 56 -28.02 18.93 6.30
C ILE A 56 -27.84 20.43 6.57
N VAL A 57 -26.78 20.74 7.29
CA VAL A 57 -26.39 22.12 7.62
C VAL A 57 -25.01 22.40 7.10
N VAL A 58 -24.85 23.49 6.38
CA VAL A 58 -23.55 24.00 5.92
C VAL A 58 -23.16 25.17 6.80
N LEU A 59 -22.03 25.08 7.44
CA LEU A 59 -21.38 26.18 8.16
C LEU A 59 -20.21 26.68 7.32
N CYS A 60 -20.12 27.98 7.12
CA CYS A 60 -19.07 28.56 6.29
C CYS A 60 -18.64 29.96 6.76
N HIS A 61 -17.48 30.38 6.31
CA HIS A 61 -17.05 31.77 6.48
C HIS A 61 -17.90 32.72 5.62
N ASP A 62 -18.00 33.95 6.04
CA ASP A 62 -18.76 35.04 5.37
C ASP A 62 -17.98 35.69 4.22
N ASP A 63 -16.82 35.15 3.86
CA ASP A 63 -15.91 35.60 2.80
C ASP A 63 -15.54 34.49 1.81
N ILE A 64 -16.32 33.38 1.76
CA ILE A 64 -16.17 32.35 0.72
C ILE A 64 -17.12 32.60 -0.45
N TYR A 65 -16.64 32.24 -1.65
CA TYR A 65 -17.43 32.31 -2.88
C TYR A 65 -17.37 30.98 -3.62
N PHE A 66 -18.53 30.49 -4.04
CA PHE A 66 -18.62 29.23 -4.79
C PHE A 66 -18.29 29.46 -6.26
N ASP A 67 -17.23 28.82 -6.74
CA ASP A 67 -16.87 28.80 -8.16
C ASP A 67 -17.69 27.76 -8.93
N THR A 68 -18.34 26.85 -8.20
CA THR A 68 -19.20 25.80 -8.75
C THR A 68 -20.66 26.21 -8.65
N ASN A 69 -21.30 26.39 -9.80
CA ASN A 69 -22.73 26.65 -9.87
C ASN A 69 -23.55 25.43 -9.42
N SER A 70 -24.73 25.69 -8.82
CA SER A 70 -25.65 24.64 -8.37
C SER A 70 -25.02 23.63 -7.41
N TRP A 71 -24.11 24.09 -6.57
CA TRP A 71 -23.39 23.28 -5.58
C TRP A 71 -24.32 22.54 -4.61
N TYR A 72 -25.49 23.10 -4.34
CA TYR A 72 -26.52 22.50 -3.47
C TYR A 72 -26.88 21.06 -3.86
N HIS A 73 -27.16 20.81 -5.13
CA HIS A 73 -27.54 19.47 -5.61
C HIS A 73 -26.36 18.49 -5.60
N LYS A 74 -25.15 19.00 -5.86
CA LYS A 74 -23.93 18.17 -5.78
C LYS A 74 -23.66 17.72 -4.34
N LEU A 75 -23.81 18.63 -3.38
CA LEU A 75 -23.61 18.33 -1.97
C LEU A 75 -24.65 17.34 -1.44
N LEU A 76 -25.95 17.54 -1.76
CA LEU A 76 -26.99 16.58 -1.39
C LEU A 76 -26.70 15.18 -1.92
N LYS A 77 -26.27 15.07 -3.19
CA LYS A 77 -25.92 13.78 -3.78
C LYS A 77 -24.79 13.06 -3.05
N HIS A 78 -23.85 13.79 -2.46
CA HIS A 78 -22.81 13.17 -1.63
C HIS A 78 -23.41 12.56 -0.35
N PHE A 79 -24.27 13.30 0.36
CA PHE A 79 -24.93 12.76 1.56
C PHE A 79 -25.89 11.61 1.24
N ASP A 80 -26.63 11.69 0.13
CA ASP A 80 -27.59 10.64 -0.26
C ASP A 80 -26.89 9.32 -0.66
N LYS A 81 -25.65 9.40 -1.17
CA LYS A 81 -24.91 8.24 -1.68
C LYS A 81 -23.84 7.70 -0.73
N SER A 82 -23.71 8.28 0.44
CA SER A 82 -22.69 7.91 1.40
C SER A 82 -23.22 7.97 2.83
N ASP A 83 -22.44 7.48 3.78
CA ASP A 83 -22.70 7.51 5.22
C ASP A 83 -21.88 8.57 5.97
N PHE A 84 -21.22 9.50 5.26
CA PHE A 84 -20.47 10.58 5.88
C PHE A 84 -21.37 11.49 6.72
N GLY A 85 -20.92 11.80 7.93
CA GLY A 85 -21.60 12.75 8.82
C GLY A 85 -21.13 14.19 8.61
N ILE A 86 -19.86 14.37 8.21
CA ILE A 86 -19.22 15.67 8.03
C ILE A 86 -18.46 15.67 6.68
N ILE A 87 -18.64 16.72 5.88
CA ILE A 87 -17.97 16.89 4.58
C ILE A 87 -17.41 18.31 4.48
N GLY A 88 -16.13 18.44 4.09
CA GLY A 88 -15.44 19.72 3.86
C GLY A 88 -14.73 19.82 2.52
N MET A 89 -13.98 20.90 2.32
CA MET A 89 -13.23 21.19 1.08
C MET A 89 -11.73 20.95 1.22
N ALA A 90 -11.22 20.96 2.45
CA ALA A 90 -9.84 20.64 2.81
C ALA A 90 -9.81 19.93 4.17
N GLY A 91 -8.79 19.12 4.43
CA GLY A 91 -8.62 18.40 5.68
C GLY A 91 -7.39 17.52 5.65
N THR A 92 -7.25 16.64 6.63
CA THR A 92 -6.11 15.71 6.73
C THR A 92 -6.55 14.28 7.04
N THR A 93 -5.83 13.30 6.48
CA THR A 93 -6.01 11.88 6.79
C THR A 93 -5.26 11.45 8.05
N GLU A 94 -4.43 12.34 8.63
CA GLU A 94 -3.68 12.10 9.84
C GLU A 94 -3.64 13.36 10.70
N MET A 95 -4.08 13.28 11.96
CA MET A 95 -3.92 14.33 12.95
C MET A 95 -2.67 14.01 13.78
N PRO A 96 -1.61 14.83 13.70
CA PRO A 96 -0.38 14.62 14.46
C PRO A 96 -0.57 14.95 15.95
N SER A 97 0.37 14.51 16.79
CA SER A 97 0.35 14.78 18.23
C SER A 97 0.44 16.27 18.57
N SER A 98 0.96 17.10 17.67
CA SER A 98 0.99 18.56 17.83
C SER A 98 -0.38 19.25 17.72
N GLY A 99 -1.40 18.57 17.18
CA GLY A 99 -2.70 19.16 16.86
C GLY A 99 -2.72 20.07 15.63
N MET A 100 -1.63 20.17 14.88
CA MET A 100 -1.51 21.03 13.70
C MET A 100 -1.71 20.22 12.42
N TRP A 101 -2.96 20.16 11.91
CA TRP A 101 -3.38 19.27 10.84
C TRP A 101 -2.66 19.47 9.50
N TRP A 102 -2.04 20.61 9.25
CA TRP A 102 -1.24 20.89 8.05
C TRP A 102 0.27 20.65 8.21
N GLU A 103 0.71 20.10 9.34
CA GLU A 103 2.11 19.77 9.60
C GLU A 103 2.67 18.77 8.58
N ASN A 104 1.86 17.77 8.21
CA ASN A 104 2.22 16.80 7.20
C ASN A 104 1.46 17.05 5.89
N ARG A 105 2.05 17.84 5.00
CA ARG A 105 1.43 18.20 3.71
C ARG A 105 1.04 16.99 2.85
N LYS A 106 1.76 15.87 2.96
CA LYS A 106 1.46 14.62 2.21
C LYS A 106 0.15 13.95 2.66
N LYS A 107 -0.34 14.27 3.84
CA LYS A 107 -1.59 13.73 4.41
C LYS A 107 -2.78 14.66 4.23
N MET A 108 -2.53 15.87 3.75
CA MET A 108 -3.60 16.84 3.45
C MET A 108 -4.36 16.46 2.18
N ILE A 109 -5.67 16.68 2.20
CA ILE A 109 -6.59 16.42 1.08
C ILE A 109 -7.38 17.70 0.80
N GLY A 110 -7.61 18.01 -0.46
CA GLY A 110 -8.49 19.12 -0.87
C GLY A 110 -7.89 20.04 -1.92
N ILE A 111 -8.73 20.94 -2.43
CA ILE A 111 -8.37 21.98 -3.37
C ILE A 111 -9.19 23.23 -3.06
N VAL A 112 -8.51 24.32 -2.69
CA VAL A 112 -9.14 25.59 -2.33
C VAL A 112 -8.51 26.71 -3.15
N ASN A 113 -9.35 27.52 -3.81
CA ASN A 113 -8.91 28.75 -4.46
C ASN A 113 -8.86 29.88 -3.42
N HIS A 114 -7.91 30.78 -3.56
CA HIS A 114 -7.74 31.93 -2.69
C HIS A 114 -7.63 33.22 -3.51
N GLU A 115 -8.12 34.31 -2.92
CA GLU A 115 -7.95 35.64 -3.46
C GLU A 115 -7.75 36.62 -2.30
N SER A 116 -6.63 37.34 -2.28
CA SER A 116 -6.34 38.38 -1.29
C SER A 116 -5.42 39.43 -1.88
N GLU A 117 -5.69 40.71 -1.59
CA GLU A 117 -4.89 41.85 -2.05
C GLU A 117 -4.60 41.81 -3.57
N GLY A 118 -5.61 41.43 -4.36
CA GLY A 118 -5.49 41.32 -5.83
C GLY A 118 -4.71 40.12 -6.35
N LYS A 119 -4.18 39.27 -5.49
CA LYS A 119 -3.48 38.02 -5.86
C LYS A 119 -4.43 36.85 -5.79
N LYS A 120 -4.30 35.92 -6.76
CA LYS A 120 -5.05 34.67 -6.80
C LYS A 120 -4.08 33.49 -6.80
N TRP A 121 -4.38 32.46 -6.01
CA TRP A 121 -3.61 31.22 -6.00
C TRP A 121 -4.50 30.03 -5.65
N VAL A 122 -3.99 28.83 -5.88
CA VAL A 122 -4.69 27.58 -5.55
C VAL A 122 -3.87 26.80 -4.54
N SER A 123 -4.47 26.46 -3.40
CA SER A 123 -3.95 25.48 -2.48
C SER A 123 -4.42 24.08 -2.92
N LYS A 124 -3.54 23.38 -3.65
CA LYS A 124 -3.79 22.01 -4.10
C LYS A 124 -3.03 21.06 -3.18
N TYR A 125 -3.76 20.35 -2.32
CA TYR A 125 -3.21 19.38 -1.36
C TYR A 125 -3.27 17.95 -1.90
N SER A 126 -4.23 17.64 -2.78
CA SER A 126 -4.39 16.34 -3.42
C SER A 126 -4.81 16.47 -4.88
N ASP A 127 -4.84 15.35 -5.60
CA ASP A 127 -5.47 15.29 -6.91
C ASP A 127 -6.99 15.49 -6.81
N ASP A 128 -7.61 15.77 -7.96
CA ASP A 128 -9.06 15.90 -8.03
C ASP A 128 -9.74 14.55 -7.73
N LEU A 129 -10.61 14.53 -6.73
CA LEU A 129 -11.36 13.35 -6.31
C LEU A 129 -12.56 13.05 -7.23
N ASN A 130 -12.86 13.98 -8.16
CA ASN A 130 -14.05 13.94 -9.00
C ASN A 130 -15.34 13.90 -8.14
N ASN A 131 -16.12 12.83 -8.26
CA ASN A 131 -17.36 12.64 -7.48
C ASN A 131 -17.19 11.76 -6.24
N ARG A 132 -15.93 11.48 -5.82
CA ARG A 132 -15.65 10.69 -4.62
C ARG A 132 -15.48 11.59 -3.40
N ILE A 133 -15.71 11.01 -2.22
CA ILE A 133 -15.36 11.59 -0.93
C ILE A 133 -14.11 10.85 -0.45
N LYS A 134 -13.07 11.58 -0.04
CA LYS A 134 -11.90 10.99 0.65
C LYS A 134 -12.10 11.17 2.14
N GLU A 135 -12.06 10.06 2.88
CA GLU A 135 -12.15 10.08 4.34
C GLU A 135 -10.95 10.80 4.94
N THR A 136 -11.20 11.60 5.96
CA THR A 136 -10.23 12.43 6.69
C THR A 136 -10.53 12.38 8.19
N VAL A 137 -9.56 12.74 9.02
CA VAL A 137 -9.76 12.87 10.46
C VAL A 137 -10.53 14.14 10.80
N ILE A 138 -10.17 15.24 10.12
CA ILE A 138 -10.86 16.55 10.26
C ILE A 138 -11.03 17.21 8.90
N VAL A 139 -11.87 18.22 8.85
CA VAL A 139 -11.96 19.19 7.76
C VAL A 139 -11.76 20.61 8.27
N ASP A 140 -11.25 21.48 7.38
CA ASP A 140 -11.03 22.91 7.64
C ASP A 140 -12.35 23.65 7.81
N GLY A 141 -12.40 24.55 8.76
CA GLY A 141 -13.57 25.31 9.15
C GLY A 141 -14.15 26.27 8.13
N LEU A 142 -13.38 26.61 7.07
CA LEU A 142 -13.86 27.52 6.03
C LEU A 142 -15.20 27.07 5.41
N PHE A 143 -15.43 25.75 5.36
CA PHE A 143 -16.67 25.13 4.90
C PHE A 143 -16.86 23.76 5.54
N ILE A 144 -17.90 23.58 6.34
CA ILE A 144 -18.26 22.33 7.00
C ILE A 144 -19.72 22.01 6.69
N ALA A 145 -19.98 20.95 5.93
CA ALA A 145 -21.32 20.41 5.74
C ALA A 145 -21.57 19.25 6.68
N ILE A 146 -22.69 19.27 7.40
CA ILE A 146 -22.98 18.40 8.54
C ILE A 146 -24.34 17.75 8.33
N SER A 147 -24.44 16.42 8.52
CA SER A 147 -25.72 15.74 8.74
C SER A 147 -26.00 15.66 10.23
N LYS A 148 -26.99 16.40 10.73
CA LYS A 148 -27.40 16.43 12.13
C LYS A 148 -27.78 15.05 12.68
N LYS A 149 -28.30 14.17 11.83
CA LYS A 149 -28.68 12.81 12.20
C LYS A 149 -27.49 11.86 12.35
N ARG A 150 -26.33 12.19 11.74
CA ARG A 150 -25.15 11.32 11.70
C ARG A 150 -24.06 11.72 12.68
N ILE A 151 -24.00 13.00 13.05
CA ILE A 151 -23.05 13.45 14.08
C ILE A 151 -23.45 12.94 15.46
N LYS A 152 -22.45 12.76 16.34
CA LYS A 152 -22.60 12.33 17.72
C LYS A 152 -22.28 13.43 18.73
N HIS A 153 -21.43 14.36 18.33
CA HIS A 153 -20.97 15.48 19.16
C HIS A 153 -21.30 16.81 18.51
N ASN A 154 -21.59 17.81 19.34
CA ASN A 154 -21.73 19.21 18.95
C ASN A 154 -20.37 19.93 19.04
N PHE A 155 -20.32 21.22 18.70
CA PHE A 155 -19.10 22.02 18.83
C PHE A 155 -18.64 22.10 20.29
N VAL A 156 -17.33 21.95 20.51
CA VAL A 156 -16.71 21.93 21.83
C VAL A 156 -16.51 23.36 22.33
N GLU A 157 -17.15 23.71 23.44
CA GLU A 157 -17.16 25.08 23.98
C GLU A 157 -15.89 25.45 24.77
N ASP A 158 -14.99 24.51 25.04
CA ASP A 158 -13.70 24.76 25.72
C ASP A 158 -12.80 25.69 24.91
N PHE A 159 -12.95 25.64 23.56
CA PHE A 159 -12.15 26.45 22.62
C PHE A 159 -12.82 27.81 22.41
N LYS A 160 -12.16 28.84 22.93
CA LYS A 160 -12.68 30.22 22.91
C LYS A 160 -12.26 30.97 21.66
N GLY A 161 -13.05 32.00 21.29
CA GLY A 161 -12.74 32.85 20.15
C GLY A 161 -13.10 32.24 18.80
N PHE A 162 -12.25 32.50 17.79
CA PHE A 162 -12.52 32.19 16.37
C PHE A 162 -11.69 31.05 15.82
N HIS A 163 -10.84 30.42 16.64
CA HIS A 163 -9.94 29.33 16.23
C HIS A 163 -10.34 28.02 16.88
N PHE A 164 -9.94 26.90 16.28
CA PHE A 164 -10.14 25.54 16.82
C PHE A 164 -11.61 25.21 17.17
N TYR A 165 -12.58 25.73 16.45
CA TYR A 165 -13.96 25.28 16.55
C TYR A 165 -14.21 24.05 15.71
N ASP A 166 -13.55 23.96 14.55
CA ASP A 166 -13.65 22.95 13.52
C ASP A 166 -12.91 21.67 13.89
N ILE A 167 -11.67 21.81 14.35
CA ILE A 167 -10.77 20.66 14.63
C ILE A 167 -11.35 19.77 15.73
N PRO A 168 -11.66 20.24 16.96
CA PRO A 168 -12.24 19.40 18.00
C PRO A 168 -13.60 18.82 17.61
N PHE A 169 -14.44 19.59 16.93
CA PHE A 169 -15.74 19.12 16.47
C PHE A 169 -15.61 17.93 15.51
N CYS A 170 -14.76 18.03 14.50
CA CYS A 170 -14.51 16.94 13.58
C CYS A 170 -13.85 15.75 14.28
N PHE A 171 -12.86 16.01 15.14
CA PHE A 171 -12.07 15.01 15.83
C PHE A 171 -12.90 14.16 16.79
N GLU A 172 -13.71 14.77 17.66
CA GLU A 172 -14.60 14.02 18.57
C GLU A 172 -15.59 13.14 17.80
N ASN A 173 -16.18 13.66 16.74
CA ASN A 173 -17.05 12.88 15.87
C ASN A 173 -16.30 11.72 15.21
N HIS A 174 -15.08 11.95 14.73
CA HIS A 174 -14.27 10.95 14.06
C HIS A 174 -13.86 9.79 14.99
N ILE A 175 -13.35 10.09 16.20
CA ILE A 175 -12.93 9.04 17.15
C ILE A 175 -14.10 8.20 17.62
N ASP A 176 -15.33 8.75 17.60
CA ASP A 176 -16.55 8.01 17.89
C ASP A 176 -17.19 7.35 16.65
N GLY A 177 -16.46 7.28 15.55
CA GLY A 177 -16.83 6.51 14.36
C GLY A 177 -17.75 7.22 13.38
N VAL A 178 -17.92 8.55 13.49
CA VAL A 178 -18.57 9.35 12.44
C VAL A 178 -17.59 9.57 11.30
N LYS A 179 -17.99 9.25 10.07
CA LYS A 179 -17.15 9.50 8.90
C LYS A 179 -17.08 10.98 8.59
N VAL A 180 -15.85 11.48 8.55
CA VAL A 180 -15.48 12.84 8.14
C VAL A 180 -14.78 12.76 6.81
N GLY A 181 -15.04 13.66 5.85
CA GLY A 181 -14.39 13.56 4.54
C GLY A 181 -14.33 14.84 3.74
N VAL A 182 -13.53 14.82 2.70
CA VAL A 182 -13.27 15.94 1.79
C VAL A 182 -13.78 15.62 0.38
N ILE A 183 -14.37 16.61 -0.27
CA ILE A 183 -14.76 16.59 -1.69
C ILE A 183 -14.00 17.67 -2.47
N THR A 184 -13.83 17.47 -3.79
CA THR A 184 -13.14 18.42 -4.65
C THR A 184 -13.97 18.89 -5.85
N ASN A 185 -15.16 18.30 -6.06
CA ASN A 185 -16.04 18.63 -7.19
C ASN A 185 -16.98 19.83 -6.92
N ILE A 186 -16.90 20.41 -5.73
CA ILE A 186 -17.41 21.74 -5.41
C ILE A 186 -16.19 22.62 -5.14
N ARG A 187 -16.02 23.70 -5.90
CA ARG A 187 -14.89 24.61 -5.78
C ARG A 187 -15.34 25.89 -5.12
N ILE A 188 -14.50 26.41 -4.24
CA ILE A 188 -14.70 27.68 -3.55
C ILE A 188 -13.46 28.55 -3.65
N THR A 189 -13.68 29.86 -3.64
CA THR A 189 -12.64 30.87 -3.47
C THR A 189 -12.80 31.52 -2.09
N HIS A 190 -11.74 31.46 -1.27
CA HIS A 190 -11.65 32.09 0.04
C HIS A 190 -10.96 33.46 -0.11
N LYS A 191 -11.60 34.52 0.36
CA LYS A 191 -11.16 35.91 0.15
C LYS A 191 -10.21 36.46 1.23
N SER A 192 -9.80 35.62 2.17
CA SER A 192 -8.85 35.98 3.22
C SER A 192 -7.70 34.99 3.34
N ILE A 193 -6.67 35.39 4.07
CA ILE A 193 -5.57 34.52 4.49
C ILE A 193 -5.74 34.29 5.99
N GLY A 194 -5.82 33.01 6.39
CA GLY A 194 -5.83 32.65 7.80
C GLY A 194 -4.56 33.16 8.50
N GLN A 195 -4.72 33.78 9.65
CA GLN A 195 -3.60 34.23 10.49
C GLN A 195 -3.59 33.42 11.78
N THR A 196 -2.43 32.93 12.17
CA THR A 196 -2.20 32.37 13.51
C THR A 196 -1.83 33.50 14.46
N ASN A 197 -2.40 33.46 15.66
CA ASN A 197 -2.11 34.39 16.75
C ASN A 197 -1.90 33.62 18.06
N GLN A 198 -1.65 34.30 19.18
CA GLN A 198 -1.45 33.65 20.48
C GLN A 198 -2.64 32.77 20.87
N GLN A 199 -3.86 33.22 20.64
CA GLN A 199 -5.07 32.45 20.94
C GLN A 199 -5.14 31.14 20.12
N TRP A 200 -4.64 31.15 18.89
CA TRP A 200 -4.52 29.95 18.07
C TRP A 200 -3.50 28.97 18.66
N GLU A 201 -2.32 29.45 19.10
CA GLU A 201 -1.29 28.62 19.76
C GLU A 201 -1.81 28.02 21.08
N ASP A 202 -2.49 28.82 21.91
CA ASP A 202 -3.09 28.33 23.18
C ASP A 202 -4.14 27.24 22.92
N SER A 203 -4.96 27.42 21.89
CA SER A 203 -5.98 26.44 21.49
C SER A 203 -5.35 25.15 20.97
N LYS A 204 -4.25 25.24 20.21
CA LYS A 204 -3.49 24.08 19.74
C LYS A 204 -2.93 23.26 20.91
N LEU A 205 -2.32 23.91 21.89
CA LEU A 205 -1.80 23.24 23.08
C LEU A 205 -2.91 22.59 23.91
N LEU A 206 -4.04 23.30 24.08
CA LEU A 206 -5.21 22.74 24.74
C LEU A 206 -5.74 21.50 24.01
N PHE A 207 -5.80 21.53 22.69
CA PHE A 207 -6.23 20.38 21.88
C PHE A 207 -5.28 19.20 22.06
N ALA A 208 -3.98 19.42 21.93
CA ALA A 208 -2.97 18.37 22.06
C ALA A 208 -3.02 17.71 23.45
N GLU A 209 -3.19 18.49 24.53
CA GLU A 209 -3.29 17.95 25.89
C GLU A 209 -4.64 17.24 26.12
N LYS A 210 -5.75 17.83 25.67
CA LYS A 210 -7.10 17.26 25.88
C LYS A 210 -7.24 15.89 25.20
N TYR A 211 -6.64 15.71 24.02
CA TYR A 211 -6.80 14.50 23.21
C TYR A 211 -5.53 13.65 23.11
N LYS A 212 -4.57 13.82 24.02
CA LYS A 212 -3.27 13.13 23.98
C LYS A 212 -3.36 11.61 23.88
N GLU A 213 -4.37 10.99 24.50
CA GLU A 213 -4.59 9.54 24.46
C GLU A 213 -5.12 9.05 23.09
N ASN A 214 -5.68 9.96 22.28
CA ASN A 214 -6.21 9.67 20.96
C ASN A 214 -5.27 10.14 19.82
N LEU A 215 -4.18 10.83 20.15
CA LEU A 215 -3.22 11.35 19.19
C LEU A 215 -1.91 10.55 19.20
N PRO A 216 -1.23 10.35 18.06
CA PRO A 216 -1.69 10.73 16.72
C PRO A 216 -2.87 9.88 16.24
N CYS A 217 -3.80 10.47 15.50
CA CYS A 217 -4.98 9.80 14.96
C CYS A 217 -4.92 9.71 13.43
N LYS A 218 -5.31 8.57 12.87
CA LYS A 218 -5.32 8.32 11.43
C LYS A 218 -6.66 7.76 10.99
N VAL A 219 -7.08 8.12 9.78
CA VAL A 219 -8.22 7.47 9.13
C VAL A 219 -7.96 5.96 9.02
N PRO A 220 -8.93 5.09 9.35
CA PRO A 220 -8.80 3.65 9.13
C PRO A 220 -8.49 3.32 7.67
N TYR A 221 -7.63 2.34 7.45
CA TYR A 221 -7.27 1.92 6.09
C TYR A 221 -8.45 1.32 5.35
N ASN A 222 -8.66 1.79 4.12
CA ASN A 222 -9.62 1.18 3.22
C ASN A 222 -8.90 0.33 2.19
N LEU A 223 -9.09 -0.99 2.23
CA LEU A 223 -8.51 -1.92 1.26
C LEU A 223 -8.91 -1.65 -0.20
N ASN A 224 -9.94 -0.83 -0.43
CA ASN A 224 -10.32 -0.39 -1.78
C ASN A 224 -9.55 0.85 -2.26
N ASP A 225 -8.74 1.50 -1.40
CA ASP A 225 -7.94 2.64 -1.84
C ASP A 225 -6.93 2.23 -2.91
N LYS A 226 -6.78 3.10 -3.91
CA LYS A 226 -5.79 2.89 -4.96
C LYS A 226 -4.40 3.19 -4.42
N VAL A 227 -3.50 2.20 -4.50
CA VAL A 227 -2.10 2.34 -4.12
C VAL A 227 -1.23 2.18 -5.37
N ARG A 228 -0.28 3.09 -5.59
CA ARG A 228 0.70 3.03 -6.68
C ARG A 228 1.97 2.39 -6.13
N VAL A 229 2.23 1.16 -6.55
CA VAL A 229 3.31 0.33 -6.01
C VAL A 229 4.39 0.13 -7.06
N LEU A 230 5.64 0.34 -6.67
CA LEU A 230 6.80 -0.13 -7.40
C LEU A 230 7.32 -1.42 -6.76
N LEU A 231 7.13 -2.56 -7.42
CA LEU A 231 7.77 -3.82 -7.05
C LEU A 231 9.13 -3.89 -7.73
N SER A 232 10.22 -3.98 -6.98
CA SER A 232 11.56 -4.08 -7.55
C SER A 232 12.20 -5.43 -7.25
N CYS A 233 12.78 -6.06 -8.27
CA CYS A 233 13.47 -7.35 -8.15
C CYS A 233 14.69 -7.40 -9.07
N LEU A 234 15.61 -8.34 -8.80
CA LEU A 234 16.84 -8.45 -9.56
C LEU A 234 16.57 -8.86 -11.01
N ASN A 235 15.91 -10.00 -11.20
CA ASN A 235 15.51 -10.50 -12.51
C ASN A 235 13.99 -10.69 -12.54
N PHE A 236 13.40 -10.53 -13.72
CA PHE A 236 12.00 -10.85 -13.95
C PHE A 236 11.89 -11.61 -15.30
N LYS A 237 12.70 -12.66 -15.39
CA LYS A 237 12.96 -13.39 -16.63
C LYS A 237 12.52 -14.84 -16.57
N ASN A 238 12.93 -15.55 -15.51
CA ASN A 238 12.83 -17.02 -15.40
C ASN A 238 11.72 -17.42 -14.42
N LEU A 239 11.49 -18.73 -14.32
CA LEU A 239 10.50 -19.33 -13.40
C LEU A 239 11.12 -19.68 -12.05
N THR A 240 11.94 -18.79 -11.48
CA THR A 240 12.53 -18.98 -10.15
C THR A 240 11.58 -18.57 -9.04
N GLY A 241 11.83 -19.02 -7.82
CA GLY A 241 10.91 -18.81 -6.69
C GLY A 241 10.63 -17.33 -6.41
N SER A 242 11.67 -16.50 -6.34
CA SER A 242 11.53 -15.06 -6.05
C SER A 242 10.88 -14.29 -7.22
N GLU A 243 11.17 -14.66 -8.46
CA GLU A 243 10.55 -14.04 -9.63
C GLU A 243 9.04 -14.38 -9.70
N LEU A 244 8.69 -15.64 -9.44
CA LEU A 244 7.29 -16.08 -9.34
C LEU A 244 6.56 -15.43 -8.16
N TYR A 245 7.24 -15.17 -7.03
CA TYR A 245 6.70 -14.39 -5.93
C TYR A 245 6.23 -13.01 -6.41
N VAL A 246 7.11 -12.28 -7.12
CA VAL A 246 6.79 -10.95 -7.66
C VAL A 246 5.63 -11.01 -8.66
N PHE A 247 5.63 -12.03 -9.53
CA PHE A 247 4.59 -12.20 -10.53
C PHE A 247 3.21 -12.43 -9.92
N GLU A 248 3.09 -13.39 -8.99
CA GLU A 248 1.82 -13.70 -8.34
C GLU A 248 1.35 -12.55 -7.46
N LEU A 249 2.26 -11.90 -6.73
CA LEU A 249 1.95 -10.74 -5.93
C LEU A 249 1.43 -9.58 -6.79
N ALA A 250 2.11 -9.27 -7.89
CA ALA A 250 1.71 -8.20 -8.82
C ALA A 250 0.33 -8.45 -9.43
N LYS A 251 0.05 -9.71 -9.82
CA LYS A 251 -1.24 -10.15 -10.34
C LYS A 251 -2.38 -9.91 -9.35
N GLU A 252 -2.20 -10.33 -8.10
CA GLU A 252 -3.23 -10.20 -7.08
C GLU A 252 -3.38 -8.76 -6.55
N LEU A 253 -2.29 -8.01 -6.37
CA LEU A 253 -2.35 -6.59 -6.00
C LEU A 253 -3.13 -5.76 -7.03
N LYS A 254 -3.00 -6.09 -8.32
CA LYS A 254 -3.79 -5.44 -9.36
C LYS A 254 -5.30 -5.68 -9.18
N LYS A 255 -5.72 -6.88 -8.80
CA LYS A 255 -7.12 -7.19 -8.48
C LYS A 255 -7.61 -6.40 -7.26
N LEU A 256 -6.71 -6.10 -6.33
CA LEU A 256 -6.96 -5.29 -5.14
C LEU A 256 -6.85 -3.78 -5.37
N ASN A 257 -7.05 -3.28 -6.59
CA ASN A 257 -7.00 -1.86 -6.95
C ASN A 257 -5.62 -1.20 -6.73
N CYS A 258 -4.52 -1.95 -6.81
CA CYS A 258 -3.19 -1.37 -6.87
C CYS A 258 -2.78 -1.07 -8.32
N SER A 259 -2.13 0.07 -8.54
CA SER A 259 -1.42 0.37 -9.77
C SER A 259 0.00 -0.14 -9.64
N VAL A 260 0.27 -1.33 -10.17
CA VAL A 260 1.54 -2.02 -10.00
C VAL A 260 2.46 -1.76 -11.19
N THR A 261 3.70 -1.37 -10.89
CA THR A 261 4.83 -1.39 -11.82
C THR A 261 5.87 -2.36 -11.29
N VAL A 262 6.33 -3.29 -12.12
CA VAL A 262 7.47 -4.17 -11.79
C VAL A 262 8.71 -3.58 -12.42
N LEU A 263 9.74 -3.38 -11.63
CA LEU A 263 11.06 -2.93 -12.05
C LEU A 263 12.09 -4.03 -11.82
N SER A 264 12.76 -4.47 -12.87
CA SER A 264 13.82 -5.48 -12.78
C SER A 264 15.10 -5.00 -13.46
N GLN A 265 16.22 -5.64 -13.15
CA GLN A 265 17.45 -5.40 -13.88
C GLN A 265 17.37 -5.99 -15.29
N ILE A 266 16.90 -7.24 -15.39
CA ILE A 266 16.76 -7.97 -16.65
C ILE A 266 15.33 -8.47 -16.78
N GLY A 267 14.74 -8.27 -17.97
CA GLY A 267 13.45 -8.80 -18.35
C GLY A 267 13.56 -10.13 -19.13
N GLY A 268 12.41 -10.72 -19.47
CA GLY A 268 12.34 -11.93 -20.29
C GLY A 268 10.91 -12.50 -20.38
N PRO A 269 10.75 -13.81 -20.60
CA PRO A 269 9.43 -14.43 -20.77
C PRO A 269 8.40 -14.11 -19.70
N LEU A 270 8.81 -14.07 -18.43
CA LEU A 270 7.91 -13.72 -17.31
C LEU A 270 7.43 -12.26 -17.38
N THR A 271 8.32 -11.35 -17.85
CA THR A 271 7.97 -9.95 -18.12
C THR A 271 6.85 -9.85 -19.17
N GLU A 272 6.97 -10.61 -20.25
CA GLU A 272 5.95 -10.60 -21.31
C GLU A 272 4.62 -11.19 -20.85
N MET A 273 4.64 -12.19 -19.98
CA MET A 273 3.42 -12.72 -19.35
C MET A 273 2.75 -11.67 -18.47
N ALA A 274 3.51 -10.93 -17.66
CA ALA A 274 2.99 -9.86 -16.81
C ALA A 274 2.40 -8.71 -17.65
N LYS A 275 3.09 -8.30 -18.73
CA LYS A 275 2.58 -7.28 -19.68
C LYS A 275 1.24 -7.69 -20.29
N LYS A 276 1.04 -8.96 -20.67
CA LYS A 276 -0.24 -9.48 -21.18
C LYS A 276 -1.37 -9.38 -20.16
N LEU A 277 -1.06 -9.43 -18.87
CA LEU A 277 -2.02 -9.17 -17.79
C LEU A 277 -2.22 -7.66 -17.52
N GLY A 278 -1.60 -6.79 -18.32
CA GLY A 278 -1.66 -5.33 -18.18
C GLY A 278 -0.93 -4.82 -16.94
N ILE A 279 0.13 -5.49 -16.51
CA ILE A 279 1.07 -5.03 -15.49
C ILE A 279 2.17 -4.24 -16.19
N LYS A 280 2.45 -3.01 -15.74
CA LYS A 280 3.57 -2.22 -16.27
C LYS A 280 4.88 -2.86 -15.83
N CYS A 281 5.75 -3.18 -16.78
CA CYS A 281 7.08 -3.74 -16.50
C CYS A 281 8.15 -2.84 -17.09
N LEU A 282 9.17 -2.55 -16.31
CA LEU A 282 10.35 -1.76 -16.67
C LEU A 282 11.60 -2.60 -16.43
N SER A 283 12.57 -2.48 -17.30
CA SER A 283 13.86 -3.16 -17.15
C SER A 283 14.99 -2.15 -17.33
N PHE A 284 16.00 -2.24 -16.47
CA PHE A 284 17.21 -1.42 -16.62
C PHE A 284 18.00 -1.76 -17.89
N GLU A 285 17.93 -3.02 -18.36
CA GLU A 285 18.55 -3.47 -19.61
C GLU A 285 18.02 -2.68 -20.83
N GLU A 286 16.76 -2.23 -20.78
CA GLU A 286 16.15 -1.42 -21.83
C GLU A 286 16.50 0.08 -21.72
N ALA A 287 17.22 0.49 -20.67
CA ALA A 287 17.61 1.89 -20.50
C ALA A 287 18.76 2.27 -21.46
N PRO A 288 18.71 3.45 -22.10
CA PRO A 288 19.79 3.90 -22.95
C PRO A 288 21.13 3.93 -22.20
N GLY A 289 22.16 3.29 -22.75
CA GLY A 289 23.50 3.26 -22.19
C GLY A 289 23.76 2.19 -21.13
N PHE A 290 22.79 1.32 -20.82
CA PHE A 290 23.00 0.19 -19.93
C PHE A 290 23.89 -0.87 -20.61
N LYS A 291 24.99 -1.27 -19.96
CA LYS A 291 25.77 -2.47 -20.32
C LYS A 291 26.03 -3.27 -19.06
N MET A 292 25.76 -4.58 -19.10
CA MET A 292 26.24 -5.51 -18.08
C MET A 292 27.77 -5.60 -18.19
N GLY A 293 28.47 -5.11 -17.17
CA GLY A 293 29.91 -5.34 -17.04
C GLY A 293 30.19 -6.71 -16.42
N ASP A 294 31.37 -7.26 -16.71
CA ASP A 294 31.85 -8.57 -16.26
C ASP A 294 31.66 -8.75 -14.73
N GLY A 295 30.56 -9.38 -14.33
CA GLY A 295 30.27 -9.79 -12.95
C GLY A 295 30.06 -8.67 -11.92
N LYS A 296 30.12 -7.40 -12.28
CA LYS A 296 29.82 -6.26 -11.40
C LYS A 296 28.43 -5.72 -11.73
N TRP A 297 27.55 -5.83 -10.77
CA TRP A 297 26.21 -5.26 -10.77
C TRP A 297 26.31 -3.72 -10.69
N GLY A 298 26.44 -3.06 -11.84
CA GLY A 298 26.55 -1.60 -11.91
C GLY A 298 25.82 -1.05 -13.13
N PHE A 299 25.26 0.14 -12.99
CA PHE A 299 24.85 0.97 -14.12
C PHE A 299 26.11 1.51 -14.79
N ASN A 300 26.74 0.72 -15.67
CA ASN A 300 27.86 1.19 -16.46
C ASN A 300 27.31 1.64 -17.82
N GLY A 301 27.44 2.92 -18.10
CA GLY A 301 27.18 3.48 -19.42
C GLY A 301 28.18 2.98 -20.45
N PRO A 302 28.03 3.35 -21.75
CA PRO A 302 29.03 3.10 -22.78
C PRO A 302 30.36 3.65 -22.27
N ASN A 303 31.41 2.85 -22.32
CA ASN A 303 32.76 3.14 -21.83
C ASN A 303 32.99 3.05 -20.29
N GLY A 304 32.14 2.30 -19.56
CA GLY A 304 32.33 2.09 -18.11
C GLY A 304 31.97 3.30 -17.23
N SER A 305 31.38 4.35 -17.82
CA SER A 305 30.83 5.46 -17.04
C SER A 305 29.56 5.03 -16.31
N GLU A 306 29.38 5.45 -15.07
CA GLU A 306 28.09 5.30 -14.39
C GLU A 306 27.01 5.97 -15.24
N VAL A 307 25.91 5.25 -15.49
CA VAL A 307 24.70 5.88 -16.04
C VAL A 307 24.26 6.90 -15.00
N SER A 308 24.13 8.16 -15.39
CA SER A 308 23.74 9.19 -14.45
C SER A 308 22.40 8.82 -13.80
N LYS A 309 22.24 9.18 -12.53
CA LYS A 309 20.99 8.99 -11.76
C LYS A 309 19.78 9.49 -12.56
N GLU A 310 19.96 10.57 -13.32
CA GLU A 310 18.94 11.19 -14.15
C GLU A 310 18.52 10.31 -15.34
N ASN A 311 19.46 9.66 -16.03
CA ASN A 311 19.14 8.78 -17.16
C ASN A 311 18.47 7.47 -16.73
N ALA A 312 18.84 6.90 -15.58
CA ALA A 312 18.16 5.74 -15.01
C ALA A 312 16.75 6.10 -14.50
N MET A 313 16.58 7.29 -13.92
CA MET A 313 15.29 7.78 -13.43
C MET A 313 14.34 8.23 -14.56
N TYR A 314 14.82 8.61 -15.72
CA TYR A 314 14.01 9.17 -16.80
C TYR A 314 12.81 8.28 -17.20
N ARG A 315 12.97 6.95 -17.16
CA ARG A 315 11.88 5.99 -17.44
C ARG A 315 11.05 5.59 -16.22
N ILE A 316 11.58 5.81 -15.02
CA ILE A 316 10.93 5.44 -13.76
C ILE A 316 10.11 6.62 -13.22
N SER A 317 10.54 7.86 -13.52
CA SER A 317 10.03 9.08 -12.94
C SER A 317 8.66 9.55 -13.41
N ASP A 318 8.13 9.03 -14.53
CA ASP A 318 6.80 9.41 -15.03
C ASP A 318 5.63 8.96 -14.15
N VAL A 319 5.90 8.17 -13.12
CA VAL A 319 4.88 7.66 -12.19
C VAL A 319 5.26 8.01 -10.76
N ASN A 320 4.43 8.80 -10.09
CA ASN A 320 4.53 8.98 -8.65
C ASN A 320 4.09 7.70 -7.96
N TYR A 321 5.01 6.99 -7.32
CA TYR A 321 4.69 5.85 -6.47
C TYR A 321 4.32 6.31 -5.06
N ASP A 322 3.45 5.56 -4.42
CA ASP A 322 3.07 5.79 -3.03
C ASP A 322 4.00 5.00 -2.10
N ILE A 323 4.45 3.81 -2.54
CA ILE A 323 5.34 2.92 -1.80
C ILE A 323 6.20 2.08 -2.74
N ILE A 324 7.37 1.67 -2.27
CA ILE A 324 8.26 0.73 -2.97
C ILE A 324 8.32 -0.57 -2.17
N HIS A 325 8.15 -1.69 -2.86
CA HIS A 325 8.34 -3.02 -2.30
C HIS A 325 9.56 -3.67 -2.96
N MET A 326 10.62 -3.80 -2.20
CA MET A 326 11.94 -4.25 -2.67
C MET A 326 12.15 -5.73 -2.44
N GLN A 327 13.00 -6.32 -3.29
CA GLN A 327 13.56 -7.67 -3.13
C GLN A 327 14.98 -7.65 -3.65
N HIS A 328 15.84 -8.54 -3.13
CA HIS A 328 17.25 -8.68 -3.50
C HIS A 328 18.09 -7.42 -3.27
N LYS A 329 19.12 -7.58 -2.47
CA LYS A 329 19.99 -6.49 -1.99
C LYS A 329 20.48 -5.53 -3.07
N PRO A 330 21.02 -5.97 -4.24
CA PRO A 330 21.56 -5.03 -5.22
C PRO A 330 20.54 -4.07 -5.82
N VAL A 331 19.28 -4.52 -5.99
CA VAL A 331 18.20 -3.66 -6.47
C VAL A 331 17.65 -2.79 -5.36
N ALA A 332 17.57 -3.33 -4.14
CA ALA A 332 17.16 -2.57 -2.97
C ALA A 332 18.10 -1.36 -2.72
N GLU A 333 19.41 -1.54 -2.82
CA GLU A 333 20.40 -0.44 -2.75
C GLU A 333 20.13 0.66 -3.77
N ARG A 334 19.73 0.28 -5.00
CA ARG A 334 19.38 1.26 -6.04
C ARG A 334 18.07 1.99 -5.72
N MET A 335 17.07 1.29 -5.17
CA MET A 335 15.81 1.92 -4.77
C MET A 335 16.00 2.92 -3.63
N LEU A 336 16.91 2.67 -2.71
CA LEU A 336 17.29 3.64 -1.68
C LEU A 336 17.94 4.90 -2.26
N GLN A 337 18.79 4.75 -3.27
CA GLN A 337 19.43 5.89 -3.95
C GLN A 337 18.44 6.71 -4.80
N PHE A 338 17.53 6.04 -5.53
CA PHE A 338 16.60 6.73 -6.44
C PHE A 338 15.43 7.38 -5.71
N TYR A 339 15.00 6.81 -4.61
CA TYR A 339 13.84 7.26 -3.84
C TYR A 339 14.19 7.40 -2.35
N PRO A 340 15.11 8.31 -1.98
CA PRO A 340 15.60 8.43 -0.59
C PRO A 340 14.51 8.77 0.42
N GLU A 341 13.42 9.43 -0.01
CA GLU A 341 12.34 9.90 0.88
C GLU A 341 11.10 8.99 0.92
N LEU A 342 10.99 8.04 -0.04
CA LEU A 342 9.78 7.24 -0.16
C LEU A 342 9.83 6.04 0.78
N ASN A 343 8.72 5.77 1.48
CA ASN A 343 8.62 4.60 2.35
C ASN A 343 8.74 3.30 1.57
N LYS A 344 9.39 2.32 2.17
CA LYS A 344 9.72 1.03 1.55
C LYS A 344 9.32 -0.14 2.42
N ILE A 345 8.99 -1.25 1.76
CA ILE A 345 8.86 -2.58 2.34
C ILE A 345 9.90 -3.47 1.68
N TYR A 346 10.49 -4.39 2.41
CA TYR A 346 11.56 -5.25 1.90
C TYR A 346 11.27 -6.73 2.21
N SER A 347 11.00 -7.52 1.17
CA SER A 347 10.84 -8.99 1.29
C SER A 347 12.17 -9.71 1.17
N ILE A 348 12.39 -10.65 2.07
CA ILE A 348 13.57 -11.52 2.15
C ILE A 348 13.14 -12.96 1.89
N HIS A 349 13.80 -13.61 0.93
CA HIS A 349 13.41 -14.94 0.44
C HIS A 349 14.29 -16.08 0.93
N SER A 350 15.47 -15.78 1.47
CA SER A 350 16.40 -16.81 1.94
C SER A 350 17.34 -16.28 3.03
N GLU A 351 17.66 -17.13 3.99
CA GLU A 351 18.66 -16.91 5.02
C GLU A 351 20.03 -17.50 4.67
N VAL A 352 20.12 -18.24 3.58
CA VAL A 352 21.36 -18.92 3.15
C VAL A 352 22.03 -18.32 1.92
N ILE A 353 21.47 -17.25 1.36
CA ILE A 353 21.97 -16.58 0.15
C ILE A 353 22.29 -15.13 0.48
N GLU A 354 23.55 -14.74 0.36
CA GLU A 354 24.02 -13.36 0.65
C GLU A 354 23.27 -12.27 -0.13
N LEU A 355 22.83 -12.58 -1.33
CA LEU A 355 22.02 -11.71 -2.19
C LEU A 355 20.72 -11.26 -1.49
N GLU A 356 20.23 -12.03 -0.53
CA GLU A 356 18.99 -11.80 0.21
C GLU A 356 19.24 -11.06 1.55
N ASN A 357 20.49 -10.74 1.89
CA ASN A 357 20.78 -10.06 3.15
C ASN A 357 20.05 -8.70 3.22
N PRO A 358 19.35 -8.42 4.33
CA PRO A 358 18.63 -7.17 4.49
C PRO A 358 19.58 -5.97 4.59
N ILE A 359 19.08 -4.81 4.21
CA ILE A 359 19.73 -3.51 4.34
C ILE A 359 18.97 -2.72 5.42
N LYS A 360 19.68 -1.99 6.28
CA LYS A 360 19.07 -1.05 7.21
C LYS A 360 18.96 0.33 6.57
N ASP A 361 17.78 0.92 6.61
CA ASP A 361 17.51 2.30 6.20
C ASP A 361 16.23 2.79 6.90
N ASN A 362 16.16 4.05 7.28
CA ASN A 362 15.04 4.62 8.02
C ASN A 362 13.74 4.71 7.18
N THR A 363 13.84 4.62 5.86
CA THR A 363 12.68 4.57 4.95
C THR A 363 12.13 3.16 4.76
N ILE A 364 12.85 2.12 5.20
CA ILE A 364 12.33 0.75 5.22
C ILE A 364 11.48 0.60 6.47
N LYS A 365 10.17 0.59 6.30
CA LYS A 365 9.19 0.57 7.39
C LYS A 365 8.86 -0.84 7.86
N LYS A 366 8.97 -1.83 6.96
CA LYS A 366 8.71 -3.23 7.25
C LYS A 366 9.62 -4.14 6.44
N TYR A 367 10.05 -5.21 7.09
CA TYR A 367 10.67 -6.37 6.46
C TYR A 367 9.65 -7.51 6.44
N ILE A 368 9.57 -8.21 5.31
CA ILE A 368 8.70 -9.37 5.15
C ILE A 368 9.59 -10.61 5.05
N ALA A 369 9.47 -11.48 6.03
CA ALA A 369 10.07 -12.81 6.02
C ALA A 369 9.05 -13.80 5.46
N ILE A 370 9.43 -14.58 4.43
CA ILE A 370 8.49 -15.55 3.83
C ILE A 370 8.35 -16.85 4.65
N ARG A 371 9.06 -16.99 5.77
CA ARG A 371 8.95 -18.06 6.75
C ARG A 371 9.62 -17.67 8.08
N PRO A 372 9.34 -18.38 9.19
CA PRO A 372 9.85 -18.05 10.52
C PRO A 372 11.38 -18.01 10.61
N GLU A 373 12.09 -18.97 9.99
CA GLU A 373 13.55 -19.03 10.03
C GLU A 373 14.22 -17.78 9.45
N ILE A 374 13.61 -17.16 8.44
CA ILE A 374 14.09 -15.90 7.86
C ILE A 374 13.85 -14.74 8.84
N LYS A 375 12.72 -14.72 9.57
CA LYS A 375 12.49 -13.72 10.61
C LYS A 375 13.57 -13.80 11.67
N ASP A 376 13.83 -15.01 12.19
CA ASP A 376 14.87 -15.23 13.19
C ASP A 376 16.25 -14.81 12.67
N TYR A 377 16.55 -15.11 11.40
CA TYR A 377 17.80 -14.69 10.75
C TYR A 377 17.93 -13.16 10.67
N ILE A 378 16.89 -12.46 10.28
CA ILE A 378 16.88 -10.99 10.16
C ILE A 378 17.10 -10.34 11.54
N VAL A 379 16.36 -10.78 12.54
CA VAL A 379 16.40 -10.21 13.89
C VAL A 379 17.76 -10.47 14.55
N ASN A 380 18.22 -11.72 14.49
CA ASN A 380 19.42 -12.15 15.23
C ASN A 380 20.75 -11.70 14.59
N ASN A 381 20.80 -11.59 13.25
CA ASN A 381 22.07 -11.32 12.55
C ASN A 381 22.20 -9.88 12.04
N PHE A 382 21.10 -9.11 11.94
CA PHE A 382 21.13 -7.76 11.40
C PHE A 382 20.63 -6.69 12.38
N GLU A 383 20.34 -7.06 13.64
CA GLU A 383 19.85 -6.11 14.67
C GLU A 383 18.64 -5.27 14.16
N ILE A 384 17.77 -5.86 13.37
CA ILE A 384 16.51 -5.26 12.95
C ILE A 384 15.48 -5.58 14.03
N PRO A 385 14.76 -4.57 14.57
CA PRO A 385 13.78 -4.79 15.61
C PRO A 385 12.70 -5.81 15.20
N GLU A 386 12.32 -6.70 16.10
CA GLU A 386 11.37 -7.78 15.81
C GLU A 386 10.01 -7.26 15.33
N GLU A 387 9.56 -6.13 15.87
CA GLU A 387 8.33 -5.44 15.49
C GLU A 387 8.35 -4.88 14.06
N GLN A 388 9.53 -4.75 13.45
CA GLN A 388 9.67 -4.37 12.05
C GLN A 388 9.65 -5.57 11.09
N VAL A 389 9.60 -6.81 11.59
CA VAL A 389 9.66 -8.02 10.77
C VAL A 389 8.38 -8.81 10.88
N ASP A 390 7.61 -8.87 9.82
CA ASP A 390 6.40 -9.69 9.73
C ASP A 390 6.64 -10.96 8.92
N ILE A 391 5.93 -12.04 9.28
CA ILE A 391 5.93 -13.28 8.50
C ILE A 391 4.74 -13.24 7.56
N ILE A 392 5.01 -13.10 6.26
CA ILE A 392 4.00 -13.20 5.20
C ILE A 392 4.53 -14.18 4.13
N TYR A 393 3.85 -15.30 3.97
CA TYR A 393 4.33 -16.44 3.19
C TYR A 393 4.37 -16.18 1.68
N ASN A 394 4.91 -17.15 0.92
CA ASN A 394 4.91 -17.13 -0.54
C ASN A 394 3.47 -17.11 -1.10
N PRO A 395 3.16 -16.20 -2.04
CA PRO A 395 1.89 -16.20 -2.75
C PRO A 395 1.82 -17.36 -3.75
N ILE A 396 0.90 -18.28 -3.56
CA ILE A 396 0.67 -19.42 -4.45
C ILE A 396 -0.71 -19.29 -5.11
N ASP A 397 -0.76 -19.48 -6.41
CA ASP A 397 -2.02 -19.49 -7.18
C ASP A 397 -2.86 -20.73 -6.83
N ASN A 398 -3.88 -20.55 -6.01
CA ASN A 398 -4.77 -21.63 -5.54
C ASN A 398 -5.77 -22.11 -6.60
N ASP A 399 -5.90 -21.41 -7.72
CA ASP A 399 -6.67 -21.90 -8.88
C ASP A 399 -5.85 -22.91 -9.69
N LYS A 400 -4.53 -22.67 -9.78
CA LYS A 400 -3.58 -23.51 -10.49
C LYS A 400 -3.15 -24.73 -9.64
N PHE A 401 -2.83 -24.51 -8.37
CA PHE A 401 -2.37 -25.54 -7.45
C PHE A 401 -3.49 -25.97 -6.50
N LYS A 402 -4.16 -27.04 -6.82
CA LYS A 402 -5.25 -27.64 -6.04
C LYS A 402 -5.31 -29.16 -6.28
N PRO A 403 -5.88 -29.96 -5.37
CA PRO A 403 -5.99 -31.39 -5.57
C PRO A 403 -6.72 -31.74 -6.88
N ASN A 404 -6.16 -32.68 -7.61
CA ASN A 404 -6.79 -33.20 -8.83
C ASN A 404 -6.92 -34.73 -8.79
N PRO A 405 -8.00 -35.26 -8.19
CA PRO A 405 -8.18 -36.71 -8.00
C PRO A 405 -8.42 -37.48 -9.30
N SER A 406 -8.64 -36.80 -10.43
CA SER A 406 -8.84 -37.48 -11.72
C SER A 406 -7.53 -37.98 -12.35
N ILE A 407 -6.38 -37.47 -11.87
CA ILE A 407 -5.05 -37.87 -12.39
C ILE A 407 -4.50 -38.99 -11.55
N LYS A 408 -4.15 -40.13 -12.21
CA LYS A 408 -3.51 -41.24 -11.56
C LYS A 408 -2.11 -40.88 -11.08
N THR A 409 -1.84 -41.13 -9.80
CA THR A 409 -0.54 -40.94 -9.20
C THR A 409 0.43 -42.06 -9.62
N GLU A 410 1.64 -41.68 -9.95
CA GLU A 410 2.77 -42.55 -10.27
C GLU A 410 3.70 -42.65 -9.04
N ASN A 411 4.36 -43.77 -8.85
CA ASN A 411 5.27 -44.01 -7.72
C ASN A 411 6.58 -43.20 -7.91
N ALA A 412 6.49 -41.92 -7.75
CA ALA A 412 7.58 -40.96 -8.02
C ALA A 412 7.67 -39.90 -6.93
N VAL A 413 8.89 -39.43 -6.67
CA VAL A 413 9.21 -38.24 -5.88
C VAL A 413 9.61 -37.13 -6.85
N LEU A 414 8.97 -35.96 -6.71
CA LEU A 414 9.25 -34.80 -7.57
C LEU A 414 10.10 -33.76 -6.83
N PHE A 415 11.21 -33.39 -7.44
CA PHE A 415 12.00 -32.23 -7.06
C PHE A 415 11.90 -31.16 -8.13
N VAL A 416 11.52 -29.92 -7.77
CA VAL A 416 11.45 -28.78 -8.70
C VAL A 416 12.39 -27.68 -8.23
N GLY A 417 13.23 -27.21 -9.11
CA GLY A 417 14.13 -26.09 -8.84
C GLY A 417 15.36 -26.10 -9.72
N THR A 418 16.15 -25.02 -9.64
CA THR A 418 17.47 -24.97 -10.27
C THR A 418 18.36 -26.06 -9.67
N ILE A 419 19.04 -26.79 -10.52
CA ILE A 419 20.03 -27.82 -10.12
C ILE A 419 21.38 -27.12 -10.06
N ASP A 420 21.84 -26.83 -8.86
CA ASP A 420 23.06 -26.08 -8.57
C ASP A 420 23.78 -26.64 -7.33
N TYR A 421 24.87 -25.99 -6.92
CA TYR A 421 25.66 -26.43 -5.78
C TYR A 421 24.87 -26.52 -4.48
N LEU A 422 23.91 -25.62 -4.27
CA LEU A 422 23.08 -25.56 -3.04
C LEU A 422 22.12 -26.75 -2.94
N ARG A 423 21.75 -27.35 -4.06
CA ARG A 423 20.76 -28.44 -4.15
C ARG A 423 21.38 -29.79 -4.43
N LYS A 424 22.67 -29.82 -4.77
CA LYS A 424 23.41 -31.01 -5.17
C LYS A 424 23.29 -32.15 -4.14
N GLU A 425 23.65 -31.88 -2.89
CA GLU A 425 23.64 -32.92 -1.83
C GLU A 425 22.21 -33.44 -1.57
N THR A 426 21.20 -32.55 -1.61
CA THR A 426 19.79 -32.94 -1.50
C THR A 426 19.37 -33.88 -2.64
N ILE A 427 19.79 -33.60 -3.87
CA ILE A 427 19.46 -34.43 -5.04
C ILE A 427 20.14 -35.78 -4.98
N LEU A 428 21.39 -35.85 -4.51
CA LEU A 428 22.10 -37.12 -4.31
C LEU A 428 21.42 -38.00 -3.23
N ASP A 429 21.05 -37.41 -2.10
CA ASP A 429 20.30 -38.09 -1.04
C ASP A 429 18.93 -38.58 -1.51
N LEU A 430 18.22 -37.75 -2.30
CA LEU A 430 16.94 -38.14 -2.91
C LEU A 430 17.10 -39.32 -3.89
N MET A 431 18.17 -39.32 -4.69
CA MET A 431 18.46 -40.40 -5.64
C MET A 431 18.64 -41.74 -4.89
N GLU A 432 19.48 -41.76 -3.85
CA GLU A 432 19.71 -42.99 -3.07
C GLU A 432 18.43 -43.45 -2.37
N ARG A 433 17.72 -42.53 -1.70
CA ARG A 433 16.47 -42.84 -1.01
C ARG A 433 15.39 -43.39 -1.94
N THR A 434 15.18 -42.73 -3.10
CA THR A 434 14.16 -43.21 -4.05
C THR A 434 14.51 -44.56 -4.66
N LYS A 435 15.80 -44.84 -4.83
CA LYS A 435 16.28 -46.17 -5.25
C LYS A 435 15.93 -47.25 -4.21
N GLU A 436 16.20 -46.99 -2.93
CA GLU A 436 15.87 -47.91 -1.83
C GLU A 436 14.35 -48.12 -1.68
N GLU A 437 13.55 -47.06 -1.88
CA GLU A 437 12.08 -47.14 -1.82
C GLU A 437 11.44 -47.72 -3.10
N GLY A 438 12.21 -47.99 -4.14
CA GLY A 438 11.71 -48.46 -5.43
C GLY A 438 10.84 -47.43 -6.17
N LYS A 439 11.13 -46.12 -5.99
CA LYS A 439 10.44 -44.99 -6.59
C LYS A 439 11.25 -44.37 -7.71
N GLU A 440 10.59 -43.69 -8.63
CA GLU A 440 11.26 -42.80 -9.57
C GLU A 440 11.60 -41.45 -8.90
N LEU A 441 12.72 -40.83 -9.27
CA LEU A 441 13.06 -39.46 -8.95
C LEU A 441 12.87 -38.59 -10.20
N TRP A 442 11.95 -37.62 -10.13
CA TRP A 442 11.73 -36.66 -11.19
C TRP A 442 12.36 -35.32 -10.81
N LEU A 443 13.30 -34.87 -11.61
CA LEU A 443 13.99 -33.58 -11.48
C LEU A 443 13.46 -32.62 -12.54
N VAL A 444 12.80 -31.53 -12.14
CA VAL A 444 12.28 -30.50 -13.04
C VAL A 444 13.02 -29.19 -12.80
N GLY A 445 13.81 -28.74 -13.76
CA GLY A 445 14.57 -27.51 -13.63
C GLY A 445 15.76 -27.40 -14.58
N GLU A 446 16.48 -26.29 -14.48
CA GLU A 446 17.70 -26.02 -15.26
C GLU A 446 18.93 -26.49 -14.47
N ASP A 447 19.83 -27.21 -15.13
CA ASP A 447 21.13 -27.58 -14.56
C ASP A 447 22.18 -26.48 -14.81
N LYS A 448 22.60 -25.82 -13.73
CA LYS A 448 23.56 -24.70 -13.76
C LYS A 448 24.97 -25.09 -13.33
N GLY A 449 25.35 -26.32 -13.47
CA GLY A 449 26.70 -26.73 -13.06
C GLY A 449 27.08 -28.15 -13.50
N ASN A 450 26.34 -28.70 -14.44
CA ASN A 450 26.50 -30.07 -14.91
C ASN A 450 26.39 -31.12 -13.80
N TYR A 451 25.59 -30.85 -12.78
CA TYR A 451 25.36 -31.76 -11.65
C TYR A 451 24.52 -32.99 -12.04
N LEU A 452 23.70 -32.86 -13.08
CA LEU A 452 22.87 -33.98 -13.58
C LEU A 452 23.70 -35.18 -14.02
N GLN A 453 24.93 -34.96 -14.52
CA GLN A 453 25.82 -36.05 -14.90
C GLN A 453 26.13 -37.00 -13.75
N GLN A 454 26.00 -36.57 -12.51
CA GLN A 454 26.23 -37.34 -11.28
C GLN A 454 25.04 -38.22 -10.89
N VAL A 455 23.86 -38.03 -11.48
CA VAL A 455 22.62 -38.72 -11.10
C VAL A 455 21.91 -39.41 -12.27
N LEU A 456 22.09 -38.96 -13.50
CA LEU A 456 21.38 -39.48 -14.68
C LEU A 456 21.88 -40.85 -15.18
N PHE A 457 22.93 -41.41 -14.59
CA PHE A 457 23.32 -42.80 -14.86
C PHE A 457 22.38 -43.81 -14.17
N GLU A 458 21.61 -43.37 -13.14
CA GLU A 458 20.62 -44.18 -12.48
C GLU A 458 19.31 -44.20 -13.28
N THR A 459 18.83 -45.37 -13.65
CA THR A 459 17.68 -45.55 -14.56
C THR A 459 16.34 -45.08 -13.99
N HIS A 460 16.24 -44.95 -12.65
CA HIS A 460 15.04 -44.44 -11.98
C HIS A 460 15.01 -42.92 -11.86
N VAL A 461 16.07 -42.19 -12.27
CA VAL A 461 16.13 -40.74 -12.26
C VAL A 461 15.75 -40.18 -13.63
N LYS A 462 14.77 -39.29 -13.67
CA LYS A 462 14.32 -38.62 -14.89
C LYS A 462 14.48 -37.11 -14.76
N HIS A 463 15.03 -36.47 -15.78
CA HIS A 463 15.15 -35.02 -15.84
C HIS A 463 14.21 -34.42 -16.88
N PHE A 464 13.59 -33.30 -16.50
CA PHE A 464 12.71 -32.50 -17.34
C PHE A 464 13.15 -31.03 -17.27
N PRO A 465 13.09 -30.29 -18.40
CA PRO A 465 13.42 -28.87 -18.39
C PRO A 465 12.45 -28.06 -17.51
N ALA A 466 12.88 -26.87 -17.07
CA ALA A 466 12.03 -25.95 -16.35
C ALA A 466 10.76 -25.66 -17.17
N THR A 467 9.60 -25.69 -16.51
CA THR A 467 8.30 -25.52 -17.15
C THR A 467 7.38 -24.63 -16.33
N TRP A 468 6.48 -23.93 -17.04
CA TRP A 468 5.39 -23.17 -16.41
C TRP A 468 4.31 -24.09 -15.83
N SER A 469 4.12 -25.28 -16.42
CA SER A 469 3.07 -26.23 -16.05
C SER A 469 3.56 -27.30 -15.07
N VAL A 470 4.25 -26.86 -14.00
CA VAL A 470 4.81 -27.76 -12.99
C VAL A 470 3.72 -28.53 -12.22
N GLU A 471 2.50 -28.00 -12.15
CA GLU A 471 1.33 -28.66 -11.54
C GLU A 471 1.03 -30.01 -12.17
N ASN A 472 1.32 -30.20 -13.45
CA ASN A 472 1.10 -31.48 -14.15
C ASN A 472 2.03 -32.59 -13.64
N PHE A 473 3.24 -32.24 -13.18
CA PHE A 473 4.16 -33.16 -12.53
C PHE A 473 3.71 -33.43 -11.08
N ILE A 474 3.30 -32.37 -10.36
CA ILE A 474 2.82 -32.49 -8.97
C ILE A 474 1.58 -33.39 -8.90
N TYR A 475 0.64 -33.28 -9.84
CA TYR A 475 -0.54 -34.16 -9.85
C TYR A 475 -0.17 -35.63 -10.00
N LYS A 476 0.86 -35.92 -10.80
CA LYS A 476 1.28 -37.29 -11.11
C LYS A 476 2.20 -37.89 -10.06
N CYS A 477 3.02 -37.10 -9.35
CA CYS A 477 3.93 -37.65 -8.34
C CYS A 477 3.19 -38.07 -7.07
N GLU A 478 3.78 -38.97 -6.29
CA GLU A 478 3.30 -39.37 -4.99
C GLU A 478 3.68 -38.36 -3.90
N GLU A 479 4.90 -37.84 -3.99
CA GLU A 479 5.50 -36.94 -3.02
C GLU A 479 6.27 -35.82 -3.74
N THR A 480 6.44 -34.69 -3.07
CA THR A 480 7.37 -33.65 -3.50
C THR A 480 8.56 -33.55 -2.55
N ALA A 481 9.64 -32.93 -3.00
CA ALA A 481 10.81 -32.65 -2.18
C ALA A 481 11.39 -31.28 -2.53
N GLY A 482 11.99 -30.60 -1.55
CA GLY A 482 12.62 -29.31 -1.74
C GLY A 482 13.57 -28.93 -0.62
N ILE A 483 14.38 -27.91 -0.84
CA ILE A 483 15.21 -27.31 0.21
C ILE A 483 14.43 -26.20 0.91
N GLN A 484 14.56 -26.13 2.23
CA GLN A 484 13.83 -25.21 3.09
C GLN A 484 12.29 -25.29 2.86
N LEU A 485 11.50 -24.50 3.54
CA LEU A 485 10.08 -24.32 3.22
C LEU A 485 9.96 -23.37 2.02
N GLY A 486 10.26 -23.90 0.85
CA GLY A 486 10.23 -23.14 -0.39
C GLY A 486 8.89 -23.25 -1.12
N ARG A 487 8.78 -22.51 -2.24
CA ARG A 487 7.58 -22.45 -3.07
C ARG A 487 7.10 -23.84 -3.51
N THR A 488 7.98 -24.70 -4.00
CA THR A 488 7.63 -26.04 -4.52
C THR A 488 7.00 -26.93 -3.46
N THR A 489 7.50 -26.87 -2.23
CA THR A 489 6.92 -27.61 -1.10
C THR A 489 5.46 -27.18 -0.87
N ILE A 490 5.23 -25.88 -0.87
CA ILE A 490 3.88 -25.31 -0.67
C ILE A 490 2.96 -25.67 -1.85
N GLU A 491 3.45 -25.62 -3.07
CA GLU A 491 2.71 -26.03 -4.28
C GLU A 491 2.31 -27.53 -4.20
N GLY A 492 3.23 -28.37 -3.73
CA GLY A 492 2.95 -29.78 -3.44
C GLY A 492 1.84 -29.95 -2.41
N TRP A 493 1.93 -29.26 -1.28
CA TRP A 493 0.91 -29.26 -0.23
C TRP A 493 -0.45 -28.81 -0.73
N MET A 494 -0.49 -27.75 -1.55
CA MET A 494 -1.76 -27.26 -2.13
C MET A 494 -2.41 -28.28 -3.07
N CYS A 495 -1.60 -29.14 -3.70
CA CYS A 495 -2.10 -30.27 -4.50
C CYS A 495 -2.40 -31.53 -3.66
N GLY A 496 -2.28 -31.45 -2.34
CA GLY A 496 -2.54 -32.56 -1.42
C GLY A 496 -1.38 -33.57 -1.30
N LYS A 497 -0.17 -33.22 -1.74
CA LYS A 497 0.98 -34.13 -1.72
C LYS A 497 1.83 -33.89 -0.46
N PRO A 498 2.25 -34.95 0.25
CA PRO A 498 3.27 -34.82 1.29
C PRO A 498 4.60 -34.39 0.68
N SER A 499 5.43 -33.72 1.47
CA SER A 499 6.66 -33.14 0.98
C SER A 499 7.83 -33.41 1.92
N TRP A 500 8.97 -33.79 1.37
CA TRP A 500 10.24 -33.81 2.06
C TRP A 500 10.88 -32.45 2.07
N ILE A 501 11.21 -31.95 3.25
CA ILE A 501 11.89 -30.64 3.44
C ILE A 501 13.30 -30.95 3.94
N TYR A 502 14.27 -30.53 3.16
CA TYR A 502 15.69 -30.59 3.48
C TYR A 502 16.14 -29.22 3.98
N LYS A 503 16.59 -29.12 5.23
CA LYS A 503 17.27 -27.91 5.72
C LYS A 503 18.74 -28.03 5.34
N VAL A 504 19.24 -27.01 4.65
CA VAL A 504 20.63 -26.94 4.21
C VAL A 504 21.29 -25.65 4.71
N ASP A 505 22.61 -25.68 4.85
CA ASP A 505 23.41 -24.47 5.11
C ASP A 505 23.74 -23.68 3.83
N ALA A 506 24.51 -22.61 3.93
CA ALA A 506 24.94 -21.79 2.79
C ALA A 506 25.85 -22.53 1.78
N GLY A 507 26.45 -23.64 2.19
CA GLY A 507 27.25 -24.53 1.32
C GLY A 507 26.43 -25.62 0.63
N GLY A 508 25.14 -25.76 0.99
CA GLY A 508 24.25 -26.80 0.48
C GLY A 508 24.36 -28.13 1.23
N PHE A 509 25.07 -28.18 2.38
CA PHE A 509 25.14 -29.37 3.20
C PHE A 509 23.86 -29.59 3.98
N ILE A 510 23.38 -30.85 4.00
CA ILE A 510 22.12 -31.18 4.67
C ILE A 510 22.30 -31.11 6.18
N LEU A 511 21.54 -30.27 6.85
CA LEU A 511 21.48 -30.13 8.30
C LEU A 511 20.41 -31.06 8.90
N SER A 512 19.26 -31.17 8.25
CA SER A 512 18.19 -32.10 8.61
C SER A 512 17.27 -32.35 7.42
N LYS A 513 16.53 -33.47 7.48
CA LYS A 513 15.47 -33.79 6.51
C LYS A 513 14.28 -34.40 7.22
N GLU A 514 13.08 -33.99 6.82
CA GLU A 514 11.83 -34.48 7.42
C GLU A 514 10.70 -34.43 6.39
N LYS A 515 9.77 -35.41 6.52
CA LYS A 515 8.57 -35.48 5.68
C LYS A 515 7.39 -34.85 6.38
N PHE A 516 6.73 -33.93 5.73
CA PHE A 516 5.56 -33.20 6.22
C PHE A 516 4.34 -33.51 5.37
N ASN A 517 3.20 -33.70 6.01
CA ASN A 517 1.89 -33.67 5.36
C ASN A 517 1.44 -32.20 5.14
N PRO A 518 0.55 -31.97 4.18
CA PRO A 518 -0.06 -30.63 4.02
C PRO A 518 -0.68 -30.15 5.34
N PRO A 519 -0.37 -28.91 5.78
CA PRO A 519 -1.00 -28.34 6.97
C PRO A 519 -2.48 -28.03 6.71
N THR A 520 -3.27 -27.89 7.77
CA THR A 520 -4.70 -27.59 7.66
C THR A 520 -5.00 -26.14 7.32
N ASP A 521 -4.08 -25.23 7.61
CA ASP A 521 -4.20 -23.77 7.42
C ASP A 521 -3.58 -23.27 6.10
N MET A 522 -3.89 -23.95 4.98
CA MET A 522 -3.32 -23.66 3.67
C MET A 522 -3.66 -22.26 3.14
N GLU A 523 -4.72 -21.63 3.65
CA GLU A 523 -5.17 -20.30 3.21
C GLU A 523 -4.12 -19.20 3.39
N LYS A 524 -3.19 -19.36 4.32
CA LYS A 524 -2.08 -18.42 4.54
C LYS A 524 -1.11 -18.31 3.34
N TYR A 525 -1.13 -19.29 2.44
CA TYR A 525 -0.32 -19.34 1.22
C TYR A 525 -1.08 -18.89 -0.03
N TYR A 526 -2.41 -18.71 0.03
CA TYR A 526 -3.19 -18.29 -1.12
C TYR A 526 -2.75 -16.89 -1.59
N ALA A 527 -2.43 -16.77 -2.87
CA ALA A 527 -1.89 -15.52 -3.41
C ALA A 527 -2.81 -14.31 -3.14
N SER A 528 -4.11 -14.51 -3.15
CA SER A 528 -5.11 -13.47 -2.82
C SER A 528 -4.99 -13.01 -1.36
N ASN A 529 -4.79 -13.94 -0.40
CA ASN A 529 -4.67 -13.61 1.02
C ASN A 529 -3.32 -12.96 1.33
N VAL A 530 -2.24 -13.48 0.74
CA VAL A 530 -0.90 -12.88 0.84
C VAL A 530 -0.90 -11.45 0.29
N ALA A 531 -1.47 -11.23 -0.90
CA ALA A 531 -1.54 -9.89 -1.48
C ALA A 531 -2.39 -8.93 -0.64
N LYS A 532 -3.45 -9.43 0.02
CA LYS A 532 -4.26 -8.64 0.94
C LYS A 532 -3.45 -8.19 2.16
N GLN A 533 -2.72 -9.11 2.80
CA GLN A 533 -1.83 -8.79 3.93
C GLN A 533 -0.74 -7.79 3.52
N ILE A 534 -0.10 -7.99 2.38
CA ILE A 534 0.90 -7.07 1.84
C ILE A 534 0.29 -5.69 1.57
N LYS A 535 -0.92 -5.63 1.01
CA LYS A 535 -1.60 -4.35 0.80
C LYS A 535 -1.95 -3.65 2.11
N GLU A 536 -2.33 -4.38 3.15
CA GLU A 536 -2.52 -3.83 4.49
C GLU A 536 -1.23 -3.18 5.01
N GLU A 537 -0.07 -3.85 4.83
CA GLU A 537 1.22 -3.26 5.19
C GLU A 537 1.56 -2.01 4.35
N TYR A 538 1.21 -1.97 3.06
CA TYR A 538 1.36 -0.74 2.28
C TYR A 538 0.55 0.41 2.90
N LEU A 539 -0.73 0.18 3.16
CA LEU A 539 -1.63 1.21 3.67
C LEU A 539 -1.22 1.73 5.06
N LYS A 540 -0.70 0.87 5.94
CA LYS A 540 -0.16 1.28 7.24
C LYS A 540 1.07 2.18 7.13
N ASN A 541 1.82 2.05 6.04
CA ASN A 541 3.12 2.71 5.85
C ASN A 541 3.08 3.80 4.75
N LEU A 542 1.91 4.19 4.28
CA LEU A 542 1.70 5.39 3.46
C LEU A 542 1.58 6.63 4.34
#